data_cc9d1ead7ad29707c7deddfd1260401c
#
_entry.id   cc9d1ead7ad29707c7deddfd1260401c
#
_cell.length_a   1.000
_cell.length_b   1.000
_cell.length_c   1.000
_cell.angle_alpha   90.00
_cell.angle_beta   90.00
_cell.angle_gamma   90.00
#
_symmetry.space_group_name_H-M   'P 1'
#
loop_
_entity.id
_entity.type
_entity.pdbx_description
1 polymer ?
#
loop_
_entity_poly.entity_id
_entity_poly.type
_entity_poly.pdbx_seq_one_letter_code
_entity_poly.pdbx_strand_id
1 'polypeptide(L)'
;MKVTYEHKPVMTFIGYSTSIRPEEGYQKCPEFWDKEYAQKYARLWQTMQPKTPLEKAILENGVGLFAICDEKEGSFEYWIAGLYKGGAVPEGLKLYTFPESDWAMFSAKGPLPGSLQELKTKVWQEWYPTEGQKYIGNGNAMLEVYSPGDMQSPDYECGIWVPICKSIGQNEQETAEIVSTMTITGIL
;
A
#
# COMPACT_ATOMS: atom_id res chain seq x y z
N MET A 1 -3.90 13.99 -10.20
CA MET A 1 -3.56 13.15 -9.04
C MET A 1 -3.93 13.90 -7.77
N LYS A 2 -4.68 13.27 -6.86
CA LYS A 2 -4.99 13.82 -5.53
C LYS A 2 -4.14 13.10 -4.50
N VAL A 3 -3.49 13.82 -3.61
CA VAL A 3 -2.74 13.28 -2.48
C VAL A 3 -3.35 13.76 -1.17
N THR A 4 -3.44 12.88 -0.19
CA THR A 4 -3.77 13.19 1.20
C THR A 4 -2.69 12.62 2.11
N TYR A 5 -2.48 13.26 3.25
CA TYR A 5 -1.50 12.83 4.24
C TYR A 5 -2.25 12.45 5.51
N GLU A 6 -2.05 11.23 5.98
CA GLU A 6 -2.71 10.73 7.18
C GLU A 6 -1.75 9.92 8.04
N HIS A 7 -1.86 10.09 9.34
CA HIS A 7 -1.19 9.25 10.30
C HIS A 7 -1.99 7.95 10.50
N LYS A 8 -1.33 6.80 10.42
CA LYS A 8 -1.94 5.49 10.66
C LYS A 8 -1.20 4.77 11.78
N PRO A 9 -1.93 4.14 12.70
CA PRO A 9 -1.33 3.24 13.68
C PRO A 9 -0.69 2.03 13.00
N VAL A 10 -0.09 1.16 13.78
CA VAL A 10 0.38 -0.15 13.29
C VAL A 10 -0.74 -0.85 12.54
N MET A 11 -0.47 -1.26 11.29
CA MET A 11 -1.40 -2.00 10.45
C MET A 11 -0.84 -3.38 10.12
N THR A 12 -1.59 -4.43 10.43
CA THR A 12 -1.24 -5.79 10.07
C THR A 12 -2.15 -6.27 8.94
N PHE A 13 -1.56 -6.89 7.95
CA PHE A 13 -2.23 -7.48 6.80
C PHE A 13 -2.05 -8.99 6.82
N ILE A 14 -3.02 -9.71 6.28
CA ILE A 14 -2.99 -11.14 6.06
C ILE A 14 -3.09 -11.42 4.56
N GLY A 15 -2.26 -12.32 4.04
CA GLY A 15 -2.25 -12.63 2.62
C GLY A 15 -1.23 -13.68 2.26
N TYR A 16 -0.95 -13.81 0.98
CA TYR A 16 0.10 -14.65 0.43
C TYR A 16 0.97 -13.85 -0.53
N SER A 17 2.20 -14.28 -0.69
CA SER A 17 3.23 -13.52 -1.39
C SER A 17 4.05 -14.39 -2.34
N THR A 18 4.69 -13.72 -3.26
CA THR A 18 5.71 -14.29 -4.14
C THR A 18 6.87 -13.33 -4.29
N SER A 19 8.08 -13.86 -4.50
CA SER A 19 9.25 -13.03 -4.81
C SER A 19 9.34 -12.83 -6.32
N ILE A 20 9.57 -11.59 -6.74
CA ILE A 20 9.62 -11.19 -8.16
C ILE A 20 10.88 -10.35 -8.37
N ARG A 21 11.60 -10.56 -9.46
CA ARG A 21 12.68 -9.68 -9.88
C ARG A 21 12.12 -8.39 -10.47
N PRO A 22 12.74 -7.22 -10.26
CA PRO A 22 12.20 -5.94 -10.73
C PRO A 22 11.86 -5.92 -12.22
N GLU A 23 12.72 -6.50 -13.05
CA GLU A 23 12.55 -6.58 -14.51
C GLU A 23 11.39 -7.48 -14.95
N GLU A 24 10.95 -8.39 -14.09
CA GLU A 24 9.81 -9.30 -14.35
C GLU A 24 8.48 -8.77 -13.80
N GLY A 25 8.50 -7.70 -13.00
CA GLY A 25 7.34 -7.21 -12.27
C GLY A 25 6.13 -6.93 -13.15
N TYR A 26 6.36 -6.35 -14.33
CA TYR A 26 5.29 -6.02 -15.27
C TYR A 26 4.50 -7.24 -15.77
N GLN A 27 5.16 -8.39 -15.89
CA GLN A 27 4.55 -9.65 -16.30
C GLN A 27 4.07 -10.47 -15.10
N LYS A 28 4.89 -10.60 -14.07
CA LYS A 28 4.66 -11.52 -12.95
C LYS A 28 3.58 -11.06 -11.97
N CYS A 29 3.44 -9.75 -11.75
CA CYS A 29 2.36 -9.27 -10.87
C CYS A 29 0.96 -9.60 -11.44
N PRO A 30 0.63 -9.31 -12.72
CA PRO A 30 -0.64 -9.74 -13.31
C PRO A 30 -0.82 -11.26 -13.32
N GLU A 31 0.24 -12.02 -13.64
CA GLU A 31 0.18 -13.49 -13.60
C GLU A 31 -0.15 -14.01 -12.20
N PHE A 32 0.41 -13.41 -11.15
CA PHE A 32 0.13 -13.78 -9.76
C PHE A 32 -1.33 -13.48 -9.38
N TRP A 33 -1.86 -12.31 -9.79
CA TRP A 33 -3.28 -12.00 -9.61
C TRP A 33 -4.19 -12.99 -10.33
N ASP A 34 -3.89 -13.30 -11.59
CA ASP A 34 -4.74 -14.19 -12.39
C ASP A 34 -4.67 -15.65 -11.92
N LYS A 35 -3.47 -16.24 -11.89
CA LYS A 35 -3.28 -17.67 -11.61
C LYS A 35 -3.44 -18.00 -10.13
N GLU A 36 -2.86 -17.18 -9.26
CA GLU A 36 -2.78 -17.48 -7.84
C GLU A 36 -3.98 -16.96 -7.04
N TYR A 37 -4.70 -15.98 -7.57
CA TYR A 37 -5.84 -15.43 -6.90
C TYR A 37 -7.14 -15.61 -7.67
N ALA A 38 -7.32 -14.97 -8.83
CA ALA A 38 -8.58 -14.97 -9.54
C ALA A 38 -9.06 -16.39 -9.89
N GLN A 39 -8.19 -17.25 -10.42
CA GLN A 39 -8.57 -18.62 -10.80
C GLN A 39 -8.85 -19.51 -9.59
N LYS A 40 -8.06 -19.40 -8.51
CA LYS A 40 -8.25 -20.23 -7.30
C LYS A 40 -9.50 -19.83 -6.52
N TYR A 41 -9.81 -18.53 -6.45
CA TYR A 41 -10.87 -18.01 -5.58
C TYR A 41 -12.04 -17.38 -6.34
N ALA A 42 -12.11 -17.53 -7.67
CA ALA A 42 -13.20 -16.96 -8.48
C ALA A 42 -14.58 -17.39 -7.95
N ARG A 43 -14.76 -18.70 -7.63
CA ARG A 43 -16.00 -19.21 -7.04
C ARG A 43 -16.33 -18.50 -5.72
N LEU A 44 -15.33 -18.32 -4.85
CA LEU A 44 -15.52 -17.70 -3.53
C LEU A 44 -16.09 -16.29 -3.67
N TRP A 45 -15.51 -15.47 -4.56
CA TRP A 45 -15.96 -14.10 -4.82
C TRP A 45 -17.31 -14.03 -5.54
N GLN A 46 -17.63 -15.02 -6.37
CA GLN A 46 -18.94 -15.09 -7.04
C GLN A 46 -20.05 -15.51 -6.06
N THR A 47 -19.77 -16.42 -5.15
CA THR A 47 -20.79 -16.99 -4.27
C THR A 47 -20.81 -16.37 -2.88
N MET A 48 -19.72 -15.75 -2.43
CA MET A 48 -19.48 -15.29 -1.06
C MET A 48 -19.68 -16.38 0.00
N GLN A 49 -19.52 -17.65 -0.39
CA GLN A 49 -19.72 -18.82 0.47
C GLN A 49 -18.42 -19.59 0.66
N PRO A 50 -17.68 -19.34 1.76
CA PRO A 50 -16.44 -20.04 2.04
C PRO A 50 -16.71 -21.51 2.41
N LYS A 51 -15.90 -22.41 1.87
CA LYS A 51 -15.96 -23.86 2.15
C LYS A 51 -14.83 -24.36 3.05
N THR A 52 -13.76 -23.55 3.18
CA THR A 52 -12.58 -23.92 3.97
C THR A 52 -12.21 -22.80 4.96
N PRO A 53 -11.43 -23.11 6.03
CA PRO A 53 -10.90 -22.09 6.92
C PRO A 53 -10.10 -21.00 6.19
N LEU A 54 -9.35 -21.39 5.15
CA LEU A 54 -8.60 -20.47 4.30
C LEU A 54 -9.53 -19.52 3.53
N GLU A 55 -10.56 -20.04 2.86
CA GLU A 55 -11.54 -19.23 2.15
C GLU A 55 -12.30 -18.28 3.09
N LYS A 56 -12.63 -18.75 4.31
CA LYS A 56 -13.25 -17.94 5.34
C LYS A 56 -12.35 -16.76 5.73
N ALA A 57 -11.07 -17.01 5.99
CA ALA A 57 -10.12 -15.96 6.33
C ALA A 57 -9.90 -14.96 5.18
N ILE A 58 -9.87 -15.41 3.93
CA ILE A 58 -9.79 -14.57 2.73
C ILE A 58 -10.96 -13.61 2.67
N LEU A 59 -12.19 -14.08 2.82
CA LEU A 59 -13.38 -13.23 2.81
C LEU A 59 -13.43 -12.26 4.00
N GLU A 60 -13.26 -12.77 5.22
CA GLU A 60 -13.38 -11.98 6.45
C GLU A 60 -12.35 -10.88 6.55
N ASN A 61 -11.16 -11.08 6.00
CA ASN A 61 -10.07 -10.12 6.00
C ASN A 61 -9.96 -9.33 4.69
N GLY A 62 -10.81 -9.59 3.70
CA GLY A 62 -10.78 -8.86 2.43
C GLY A 62 -9.46 -9.06 1.66
N VAL A 63 -8.90 -10.29 1.69
CA VAL A 63 -7.67 -10.61 0.93
C VAL A 63 -7.94 -10.40 -0.55
N GLY A 64 -7.14 -9.53 -1.19
CA GLY A 64 -7.35 -9.08 -2.55
C GLY A 64 -7.78 -7.61 -2.66
N LEU A 65 -8.00 -6.92 -1.52
CA LEU A 65 -8.24 -5.47 -1.51
C LEU A 65 -6.95 -4.66 -1.41
N PHE A 66 -5.81 -5.31 -1.20
CA PHE A 66 -4.49 -4.69 -1.12
C PHE A 66 -3.46 -5.54 -1.83
N ALA A 67 -2.50 -4.87 -2.50
CA ALA A 67 -1.22 -5.47 -2.79
C ALA A 67 -0.13 -4.74 -2.01
N ILE A 68 0.86 -5.49 -1.52
CA ILE A 68 2.05 -4.94 -0.87
C ILE A 68 3.22 -5.21 -1.80
N CYS A 69 3.96 -4.15 -2.13
CA CYS A 69 5.24 -4.25 -2.82
C CYS A 69 6.32 -3.94 -1.80
N ASP A 70 7.05 -4.95 -1.36
CA ASP A 70 8.09 -4.84 -0.34
C ASP A 70 9.47 -5.07 -1.00
N GLU A 71 10.23 -3.98 -1.19
CA GLU A 71 11.53 -4.01 -1.85
C GLU A 71 12.56 -4.76 -1.00
N LYS A 72 13.31 -5.64 -1.65
CA LYS A 72 14.43 -6.41 -1.11
C LYS A 72 15.64 -6.25 -2.03
N GLU A 73 16.80 -6.67 -1.55
CA GLU A 73 18.00 -6.70 -2.41
C GLU A 73 17.78 -7.63 -3.62
N GLY A 74 17.81 -7.06 -4.82
CA GLY A 74 17.68 -7.79 -6.10
C GLY A 74 16.29 -8.36 -6.41
N SER A 75 15.28 -8.10 -5.58
CA SER A 75 13.90 -8.55 -5.78
C SER A 75 12.93 -7.67 -5.03
N PHE A 76 11.62 -7.90 -5.21
CA PHE A 76 10.60 -7.42 -4.28
C PHE A 76 9.64 -8.56 -3.92
N GLU A 77 9.15 -8.55 -2.69
CA GLU A 77 8.10 -9.47 -2.27
C GLU A 77 6.75 -8.83 -2.58
N TYR A 78 6.01 -9.46 -3.49
CA TYR A 78 4.70 -8.99 -3.91
C TYR A 78 3.60 -9.80 -3.23
N TRP A 79 2.69 -9.11 -2.56
CA TRP A 79 1.61 -9.69 -1.77
C TRP A 79 0.25 -9.38 -2.37
N ILE A 80 -0.67 -10.34 -2.22
CA ILE A 80 -2.11 -10.14 -2.31
C ILE A 80 -2.66 -10.31 -0.90
N ALA A 81 -3.22 -9.26 -0.33
CA ALA A 81 -3.50 -9.19 1.09
C ALA A 81 -4.83 -8.48 1.41
N GLY A 82 -5.23 -8.58 2.65
CA GLY A 82 -6.32 -7.84 3.25
C GLY A 82 -5.96 -7.40 4.65
N LEU A 83 -6.67 -6.42 5.21
CA LEU A 83 -6.42 -5.94 6.56
C LEU A 83 -6.80 -7.03 7.58
N TYR A 84 -5.81 -7.46 8.37
CA TYR A 84 -6.00 -8.52 9.36
C TYR A 84 -6.86 -8.05 10.53
N LYS A 85 -7.91 -8.80 10.79
CA LYS A 85 -8.90 -8.49 11.84
C LYS A 85 -8.73 -9.36 13.10
N GLY A 86 -7.64 -10.12 13.18
CA GLY A 86 -7.38 -11.04 14.29
C GLY A 86 -7.85 -12.47 14.00
N GLY A 87 -7.54 -13.37 14.93
CA GLY A 87 -7.88 -14.80 14.85
C GLY A 87 -6.72 -15.68 14.41
N ALA A 88 -7.01 -16.95 14.15
CA ALA A 88 -6.01 -17.89 13.66
C ALA A 88 -5.62 -17.57 12.21
N VAL A 89 -4.32 -17.69 11.92
CA VAL A 89 -3.81 -17.58 10.55
C VAL A 89 -3.84 -18.98 9.92
N PRO A 90 -4.70 -19.23 8.92
CA PRO A 90 -4.75 -20.54 8.25
C PRO A 90 -3.45 -20.85 7.52
N GLU A 91 -3.17 -22.13 7.35
CA GLU A 91 -2.06 -22.58 6.51
C GLU A 91 -2.18 -21.98 5.09
N GLY A 92 -1.06 -21.50 4.55
CA GLY A 92 -0.99 -20.85 3.25
C GLY A 92 -1.13 -19.33 3.27
N LEU A 93 -1.52 -18.73 4.41
CA LEU A 93 -1.48 -17.28 4.61
C LEU A 93 -0.34 -16.89 5.57
N LYS A 94 0.14 -15.65 5.40
CA LYS A 94 1.17 -15.04 6.23
C LYS A 94 0.69 -13.67 6.71
N LEU A 95 1.35 -13.13 7.73
CA LEU A 95 1.13 -11.77 8.21
C LEU A 95 2.26 -10.85 7.73
N TYR A 96 1.88 -9.63 7.34
CA TYR A 96 2.77 -8.50 7.07
C TYR A 96 2.35 -7.33 7.93
N THR A 97 3.30 -6.68 8.62
CA THR A 97 2.99 -5.57 9.53
C THR A 97 3.75 -4.32 9.10
N PHE A 98 3.00 -3.26 8.83
CA PHE A 98 3.54 -1.91 8.74
C PHE A 98 3.60 -1.29 10.13
N PRO A 99 4.73 -0.67 10.51
CA PRO A 99 4.80 0.11 11.74
C PRO A 99 3.86 1.32 11.66
N GLU A 100 3.61 1.93 12.80
CA GLU A 100 2.98 3.25 12.89
C GLU A 100 3.74 4.24 12.02
N SER A 101 3.02 4.99 11.18
CA SER A 101 3.61 5.87 10.17
C SER A 101 2.65 6.95 9.71
N ASP A 102 3.23 8.04 9.21
CA ASP A 102 2.51 8.94 8.31
C ASP A 102 2.49 8.32 6.90
N TRP A 103 1.44 8.60 6.14
CA TRP A 103 1.22 8.04 4.82
C TRP A 103 0.89 9.13 3.81
N ALA A 104 1.58 9.11 2.67
CA ALA A 104 1.15 9.82 1.47
C ALA A 104 0.20 8.89 0.69
N MET A 105 -1.06 9.28 0.62
CA MET A 105 -2.13 8.46 0.05
C MET A 105 -2.63 9.09 -1.24
N PHE A 106 -2.42 8.40 -2.34
CA PHE A 106 -2.81 8.83 -3.69
C PHE A 106 -4.02 8.05 -4.15
N SER A 107 -4.94 8.71 -4.85
CA SER A 107 -6.13 8.08 -5.42
C SER A 107 -6.33 8.45 -6.88
N ALA A 108 -6.89 7.51 -7.63
CA ALA A 108 -7.32 7.67 -9.01
C ALA A 108 -8.68 7.01 -9.24
N LYS A 109 -9.37 7.44 -10.31
CA LYS A 109 -10.59 6.83 -10.81
C LYS A 109 -10.37 6.32 -12.24
N GLY A 110 -11.00 5.22 -12.56
CA GLY A 110 -10.98 4.61 -13.88
C GLY A 110 -10.79 3.10 -13.85
N PRO A 111 -10.96 2.46 -15.02
CA PRO A 111 -10.82 1.00 -15.12
C PRO A 111 -9.38 0.54 -14.89
N LEU A 112 -9.25 -0.61 -14.23
CA LEU A 112 -7.97 -1.29 -14.08
C LEU A 112 -7.60 -2.06 -15.36
N PRO A 113 -6.29 -2.26 -15.63
CA PRO A 113 -5.13 -1.80 -14.82
C PRO A 113 -4.69 -0.36 -15.11
N GLY A 114 -5.26 0.30 -16.13
CA GLY A 114 -4.77 1.57 -16.66
C GLY A 114 -4.71 2.69 -15.64
N SER A 115 -5.77 2.91 -14.86
CA SER A 115 -5.85 3.98 -13.87
C SER A 115 -4.79 3.84 -12.77
N LEU A 116 -4.52 2.61 -12.30
CA LEU A 116 -3.50 2.35 -11.29
C LEU A 116 -2.08 2.51 -11.85
N GLN A 117 -1.84 2.05 -13.08
CA GLN A 117 -0.54 2.20 -13.75
C GLN A 117 -0.20 3.68 -14.01
N GLU A 118 -1.19 4.45 -14.46
CA GLU A 118 -1.04 5.90 -14.63
C GLU A 118 -0.78 6.60 -13.29
N LEU A 119 -1.51 6.21 -12.23
CA LEU A 119 -1.29 6.74 -10.89
C LEU A 119 0.12 6.43 -10.40
N LYS A 120 0.58 5.20 -10.56
CA LYS A 120 1.93 4.76 -10.20
C LYS A 120 3.01 5.59 -10.91
N THR A 121 2.84 5.79 -12.22
CA THR A 121 3.74 6.65 -13.02
C THR A 121 3.79 8.07 -12.47
N LYS A 122 2.65 8.68 -12.17
CA LYS A 122 2.59 10.05 -11.60
C LYS A 122 3.22 10.15 -10.22
N VAL A 123 3.01 9.15 -9.36
CA VAL A 123 3.65 9.14 -8.03
C VAL A 123 5.18 9.15 -8.16
N TRP A 124 5.75 8.30 -9.02
CA TRP A 124 7.21 8.18 -9.13
C TRP A 124 7.87 9.23 -10.02
N GLN A 125 7.18 9.73 -11.04
CA GLN A 125 7.76 10.71 -11.98
C GLN A 125 7.43 12.17 -11.63
N GLU A 126 6.33 12.43 -10.93
CA GLU A 126 5.92 13.80 -10.63
C GLU A 126 6.06 14.11 -9.12
N TRP A 127 5.43 13.30 -8.25
CA TRP A 127 5.41 13.58 -6.81
C TRP A 127 6.74 13.29 -6.14
N TYR A 128 7.32 12.12 -6.38
CA TYR A 128 8.55 11.70 -5.69
C TYR A 128 9.74 12.63 -5.94
N PRO A 129 10.05 13.09 -7.16
CA PRO A 129 11.15 14.02 -7.39
C PRO A 129 10.89 15.45 -6.92
N THR A 130 9.69 15.80 -6.50
CA THR A 130 9.28 17.14 -6.03
C THR A 130 8.91 17.10 -4.55
N GLU A 131 7.62 16.98 -4.23
CA GLU A 131 7.13 16.97 -2.85
C GLU A 131 7.66 15.77 -2.05
N GLY A 132 7.84 14.61 -2.68
CA GLY A 132 8.34 13.38 -2.05
C GLY A 132 9.74 13.53 -1.47
N GLN A 133 10.57 14.42 -2.02
CA GLN A 133 11.91 14.68 -1.51
C GLN A 133 11.94 15.28 -0.09
N LYS A 134 10.82 15.80 0.38
CA LYS A 134 10.66 16.32 1.75
C LYS A 134 10.52 15.23 2.79
N TYR A 135 10.36 13.97 2.36
CA TYR A 135 10.11 12.84 3.21
C TYR A 135 11.16 11.75 3.01
N ILE A 136 11.38 10.99 4.05
CA ILE A 136 12.12 9.72 3.98
C ILE A 136 11.06 8.62 3.97
N GLY A 137 11.24 7.59 3.15
CA GLY A 137 10.39 6.41 3.18
C GLY A 137 10.48 5.72 4.56
N ASN A 138 9.34 5.40 5.16
CA ASN A 138 9.30 4.64 6.40
C ASN A 138 9.20 3.13 6.09
N GLY A 139 10.33 2.54 5.75
CA GLY A 139 10.42 1.16 5.25
C GLY A 139 10.46 1.08 3.72
N ASN A 140 10.53 -0.15 3.22
CA ASN A 140 10.75 -0.44 1.80
C ASN A 140 9.46 -0.92 1.10
N ALA A 141 8.30 -0.80 1.76
CA ALA A 141 7.06 -1.32 1.23
C ALA A 141 6.04 -0.21 0.99
N MET A 142 5.24 -0.38 -0.05
CA MET A 142 4.07 0.44 -0.35
C MET A 142 2.83 -0.43 -0.53
N LEU A 143 1.64 0.19 -0.42
CA LEU A 143 0.35 -0.44 -0.65
C LEU A 143 -0.25 0.01 -1.98
N GLU A 144 -0.72 -0.95 -2.78
CA GLU A 144 -1.74 -0.73 -3.79
C GLU A 144 -3.10 -1.03 -3.16
N VAL A 145 -4.07 -0.13 -3.33
CA VAL A 145 -5.38 -0.22 -2.67
C VAL A 145 -6.46 -0.38 -3.73
N TYR A 146 -7.28 -1.40 -3.57
CA TYR A 146 -8.34 -1.80 -4.48
C TYR A 146 -9.69 -1.66 -3.77
N SER A 147 -10.54 -0.76 -4.23
CA SER A 147 -11.88 -0.63 -3.68
C SER A 147 -12.77 -1.82 -4.05
N PRO A 148 -13.74 -2.20 -3.22
CA PRO A 148 -14.78 -3.11 -3.66
C PRO A 148 -15.55 -2.56 -4.86
N GLY A 149 -15.92 -3.42 -5.81
CA GLY A 149 -16.74 -3.03 -6.94
C GLY A 149 -16.25 -3.56 -8.29
N ASP A 150 -16.83 -3.03 -9.36
CA ASP A 150 -16.46 -3.40 -10.73
C ASP A 150 -15.17 -2.69 -11.15
N MET A 151 -14.08 -3.43 -11.22
CA MET A 151 -12.75 -2.93 -11.60
C MET A 151 -12.69 -2.40 -13.05
N GLN A 152 -13.70 -2.67 -13.88
CA GLN A 152 -13.79 -2.15 -15.24
C GLN A 152 -14.66 -0.89 -15.35
N SER A 153 -15.27 -0.46 -14.25
CA SER A 153 -16.06 0.76 -14.21
C SER A 153 -15.20 2.01 -14.47
N PRO A 154 -15.68 2.99 -15.23
CA PRO A 154 -15.01 4.29 -15.37
C PRO A 154 -14.93 5.06 -14.03
N ASP A 155 -15.78 4.74 -13.06
CA ASP A 155 -15.82 5.34 -11.72
C ASP A 155 -15.10 4.49 -10.66
N TYR A 156 -14.43 3.40 -11.06
CA TYR A 156 -13.70 2.56 -10.11
C TYR A 156 -12.59 3.34 -9.42
N GLU A 157 -12.49 3.22 -8.10
CA GLU A 157 -11.47 3.89 -7.29
C GLU A 157 -10.35 2.94 -6.93
N CYS A 158 -9.11 3.37 -7.15
CA CYS A 158 -7.91 2.68 -6.70
C CYS A 158 -6.93 3.67 -6.09
N GLY A 159 -5.92 3.17 -5.37
CA GLY A 159 -4.96 4.03 -4.68
C GLY A 159 -3.57 3.44 -4.55
N ILE A 160 -2.62 4.31 -4.22
CA ILE A 160 -1.27 3.97 -3.82
C ILE A 160 -0.99 4.71 -2.51
N TRP A 161 -0.54 3.98 -1.49
CA TRP A 161 -0.17 4.53 -0.21
C TRP A 161 1.32 4.26 0.04
N VAL A 162 2.06 5.32 0.31
CA VAL A 162 3.50 5.27 0.59
C VAL A 162 3.72 5.70 2.04
N PRO A 163 4.32 4.83 2.87
CA PRO A 163 4.67 5.21 4.24
C PRO A 163 5.83 6.19 4.21
N ILE A 164 5.71 7.28 4.97
CA ILE A 164 6.66 8.38 5.00
C ILE A 164 7.00 8.80 6.43
N CYS A 165 8.18 9.41 6.61
CA CYS A 165 8.50 10.20 7.78
C CYS A 165 9.12 11.52 7.35
N LYS A 166 8.97 12.56 8.16
CA LYS A 166 9.63 13.84 7.88
C LYS A 166 11.15 13.67 7.94
N SER A 167 11.86 14.31 7.04
CA SER A 167 13.33 14.36 7.08
C SER A 167 13.80 15.06 8.35
N ILE A 168 14.77 14.47 9.05
CA ILE A 168 15.31 14.99 10.33
C ILE A 168 15.83 16.44 10.18
N GLY A 169 16.33 16.82 9.00
CA GLY A 169 16.79 18.21 8.73
C GLY A 169 15.69 19.29 8.73
N GLN A 170 14.42 18.92 8.52
CA GLN A 170 13.31 19.89 8.60
C GLN A 170 12.85 20.13 10.04
N ASN A 171 12.96 19.13 10.91
CA ASN A 171 12.63 19.30 12.33
C ASN A 171 13.66 20.19 13.05
N GLU A 172 14.94 20.13 12.65
CA GLU A 172 15.97 21.01 13.21
C GLU A 172 15.80 22.47 12.76
N GLN A 173 15.40 22.71 11.52
CA GLN A 173 15.12 24.06 11.04
C GLN A 173 13.87 24.67 11.69
N GLU A 174 12.75 23.94 11.80
CA GLU A 174 11.57 24.41 12.52
C GLU A 174 11.89 24.70 14.00
N THR A 175 12.69 23.84 14.66
CA THR A 175 13.09 24.06 16.06
C THR A 175 14.04 25.27 16.18
N ALA A 176 14.98 25.45 15.25
CA ALA A 176 15.88 26.57 15.23
C ALA A 176 15.15 27.90 14.97
N GLU A 177 14.15 27.92 14.09
CA GLU A 177 13.31 29.10 13.85
C GLU A 177 12.46 29.46 15.06
N ILE A 178 11.86 28.47 15.75
CA ILE A 178 11.09 28.68 16.98
C ILE A 178 12.00 29.25 18.10
N VAL A 179 13.18 28.68 18.31
CA VAL A 179 14.13 29.16 19.32
C VAL A 179 14.61 30.54 18.98
N SER A 180 14.93 30.82 17.71
CA SER A 180 15.34 32.14 17.25
C SER A 180 14.24 33.20 17.47
N THR A 181 13.01 32.85 17.16
CA THR A 181 11.84 33.74 17.36
C THR A 181 11.57 33.99 18.84
N MET A 182 11.69 32.99 19.69
CA MET A 182 11.54 33.13 21.16
C MET A 182 12.64 34.03 21.76
N THR A 183 13.85 33.91 21.26
CA THR A 183 14.97 34.75 21.70
C THR A 183 14.81 36.23 21.29
N ILE A 184 14.28 36.48 20.07
CA ILE A 184 14.00 37.83 19.56
C ILE A 184 12.83 38.49 20.31
N THR A 185 11.84 37.69 20.74
CA THR A 185 10.66 38.18 21.47
C THR A 185 10.86 38.25 23.00
N GLY A 186 12.04 37.90 23.52
CA GLY A 186 12.39 38.03 24.93
C GLY A 186 11.60 37.10 25.88
N ILE A 187 11.14 35.93 25.39
CA ILE A 187 10.35 34.96 26.13
C ILE A 187 11.27 33.87 26.76
N LEU A 188 12.58 33.94 26.57
CA LEU A 188 13.60 33.15 27.29
C LEU A 188 14.47 34.03 28.15
#